data_fdd01adfbc7a91f660caa87fa459a53c
#
_entry.id   fdd01adfbc7a91f660caa87fa459a53c
#
_cell.length_a   1.000
_cell.length_b   1.000
_cell.length_c   1.000
_cell.angle_alpha   90.00
_cell.angle_beta   90.00
_cell.angle_gamma   90.00
#
_symmetry.space_group_name_H-M   'P 1'
#
loop_
_entity.id
_entity.type
_entity.pdbx_description
1 polymer ?
#
loop_
_entity_poly.entity_id
_entity_poly.type
_entity_poly.pdbx_seq_one_letter_code
_entity_poly.pdbx_strand_id
1 'polypeptide(L)'
;GQGVTYIAAEAVHESGKELSDARVVIQGFGNVGYWTSQLMHRQGAVVIGISDVHGAIYNPSGLDMGMVARHQSESGTISDFPQAEQISNSDLLELECDILVPAAIDDVITHENASNIKTKLLLEAANHPVTPAADEILSDMGVTVLPDILVNSGGVIVSYFEWTQNLQEFSWEESRVNEELHKIIIDAYKEVTNKVSTDRITHRQAAFEIGLQRVAHVVQLRGFV
;
A
#
# COMPACT_ATOMS: atom_id res chain seq x y z
N GLY A 1 -3.56 -6.54 2.41
CA GLY A 1 -2.76 -6.90 1.22
C GLY A 1 -3.54 -6.80 -0.08
N GLN A 2 -4.72 -7.44 -0.17
CA GLN A 2 -5.50 -7.48 -1.42
C GLN A 2 -5.88 -6.09 -1.95
N GLY A 3 -6.40 -5.20 -1.09
CA GLY A 3 -6.76 -3.83 -1.49
C GLY A 3 -5.54 -3.02 -1.97
N VAL A 4 -4.41 -3.15 -1.29
CA VAL A 4 -3.14 -2.52 -1.71
C VAL A 4 -2.74 -2.97 -3.11
N THR A 5 -2.86 -4.28 -3.37
CA THR A 5 -2.52 -4.87 -4.68
C THR A 5 -3.44 -4.38 -5.80
N TYR A 6 -4.75 -4.25 -5.53
CA TYR A 6 -5.69 -3.70 -6.51
C TYR A 6 -5.37 -2.25 -6.88
N ILE A 7 -5.09 -1.40 -5.87
CA ILE A 7 -4.70 0.00 -6.10
C ILE A 7 -3.39 0.08 -6.87
N ALA A 8 -2.40 -0.75 -6.51
CA ALA A 8 -1.12 -0.81 -7.21
C ALA A 8 -1.30 -1.14 -8.69
N ALA A 9 -2.11 -2.17 -9.00
CA ALA A 9 -2.37 -2.59 -10.37
C ALA A 9 -3.05 -1.47 -11.18
N GLU A 10 -4.07 -0.80 -10.61
CA GLU A 10 -4.77 0.29 -11.29
C GLU A 10 -3.85 1.50 -11.53
N ALA A 11 -3.06 1.91 -10.53
CA ALA A 11 -2.14 3.04 -10.64
C ALA A 11 -1.02 2.79 -11.67
N VAL A 12 -0.51 1.56 -11.73
CA VAL A 12 0.49 1.17 -12.74
C VAL A 12 -0.14 1.13 -14.13
N HIS A 13 -1.34 0.59 -14.26
CA HIS A 13 -2.09 0.55 -15.53
C HIS A 13 -2.37 1.95 -16.08
N GLU A 14 -2.74 2.92 -15.25
CA GLU A 14 -2.91 4.33 -15.67
C GLU A 14 -1.61 4.94 -16.22
N SER A 15 -0.45 4.46 -15.79
CA SER A 15 0.85 4.86 -16.34
C SER A 15 1.22 4.17 -17.66
N GLY A 16 0.34 3.30 -18.19
CA GLY A 16 0.54 2.53 -19.41
C GLY A 16 1.44 1.31 -19.25
N LYS A 17 1.60 0.81 -18.03
CA LYS A 17 2.40 -0.38 -17.68
C LYS A 17 1.51 -1.47 -17.09
N GLU A 18 2.05 -2.68 -16.98
CA GLU A 18 1.44 -3.77 -16.22
C GLU A 18 2.16 -3.96 -14.87
N LEU A 19 1.45 -4.47 -13.87
CA LEU A 19 2.06 -4.73 -12.56
C LEU A 19 3.20 -5.74 -12.65
N SER A 20 3.16 -6.65 -13.61
CA SER A 20 4.22 -7.62 -13.91
C SER A 20 5.56 -6.98 -14.33
N ASP A 21 5.54 -5.74 -14.79
CA ASP A 21 6.75 -5.00 -15.18
C ASP A 21 7.35 -4.22 -14.00
N ALA A 22 6.64 -4.18 -12.85
CA ALA A 22 7.01 -3.32 -11.73
C ALA A 22 8.01 -3.99 -10.78
N ARG A 23 9.04 -3.24 -10.41
CA ARG A 23 9.96 -3.55 -9.32
C ARG A 23 9.41 -2.95 -8.02
N VAL A 24 9.18 -3.81 -7.03
CA VAL A 24 8.49 -3.45 -5.79
C VAL A 24 9.40 -3.60 -4.59
N VAL A 25 9.37 -2.61 -3.71
CA VAL A 25 10.00 -2.64 -2.38
C VAL A 25 8.90 -2.53 -1.32
N ILE A 26 8.94 -3.39 -0.32
CA ILE A 26 7.93 -3.42 0.74
C ILE A 26 8.62 -3.35 2.10
N GLN A 27 8.28 -2.35 2.90
CA GLN A 27 8.73 -2.28 4.28
C GLN A 27 7.74 -2.98 5.20
N GLY A 28 8.22 -4.01 5.89
CA GLY A 28 7.42 -4.82 6.80
C GLY A 28 6.96 -6.15 6.20
N PHE A 29 7.06 -7.23 6.99
CA PHE A 29 6.60 -8.58 6.64
C PHE A 29 5.60 -9.12 7.68
N GLY A 30 4.85 -8.20 8.30
CA GLY A 30 3.67 -8.50 9.09
C GLY A 30 2.47 -8.83 8.19
N ASN A 31 1.25 -8.83 8.76
CA ASN A 31 0.04 -9.22 8.03
C ASN A 31 -0.14 -8.46 6.70
N VAL A 32 0.00 -7.13 6.70
CA VAL A 32 -0.20 -6.33 5.48
C VAL A 32 0.91 -6.57 4.47
N GLY A 33 2.17 -6.44 4.88
CA GLY A 33 3.32 -6.61 3.97
C GLY A 33 3.45 -8.02 3.43
N TYR A 34 3.22 -9.04 4.25
CA TYR A 34 3.18 -10.44 3.81
C TYR A 34 2.18 -10.66 2.68
N TRP A 35 0.90 -10.31 2.90
CA TRP A 35 -0.11 -10.53 1.86
C TRP A 35 0.08 -9.63 0.64
N THR A 36 0.54 -8.39 0.81
CA THR A 36 0.86 -7.52 -0.31
C THR A 36 1.97 -8.13 -1.18
N SER A 37 3.06 -8.59 -0.57
CA SER A 37 4.18 -9.19 -1.30
C SER A 37 3.79 -10.47 -2.04
N GLN A 38 3.03 -11.36 -1.37
CA GLN A 38 2.55 -12.60 -1.99
C GLN A 38 1.63 -12.34 -3.19
N LEU A 39 0.69 -11.40 -3.04
CA LEU A 39 -0.30 -11.11 -4.06
C LEU A 39 0.29 -10.37 -5.26
N MET A 40 1.17 -9.40 -5.04
CA MET A 40 1.88 -8.71 -6.11
C MET A 40 2.81 -9.67 -6.86
N HIS A 41 3.54 -10.52 -6.14
CA HIS A 41 4.40 -11.55 -6.76
C HIS A 41 3.59 -12.54 -7.62
N ARG A 42 2.42 -12.98 -7.17
CA ARG A 42 1.51 -13.84 -7.95
C ARG A 42 0.98 -13.16 -9.21
N GLN A 43 0.90 -11.84 -9.24
CA GLN A 43 0.53 -11.05 -10.41
C GLN A 43 1.74 -10.69 -11.29
N GLY A 44 2.92 -11.26 -10.99
CA GLY A 44 4.12 -11.13 -11.80
C GLY A 44 5.04 -9.98 -11.39
N ALA A 45 4.68 -9.15 -10.41
CA ALA A 45 5.57 -8.09 -9.94
C ALA A 45 6.87 -8.65 -9.36
N VAL A 46 7.96 -7.94 -9.59
CA VAL A 46 9.29 -8.31 -9.12
C VAL A 46 9.54 -7.67 -7.74
N VAL A 47 9.28 -8.39 -6.66
CA VAL A 47 9.61 -7.92 -5.30
C VAL A 47 11.12 -8.01 -5.13
N ILE A 48 11.80 -6.87 -5.13
CA ILE A 48 13.27 -6.79 -5.05
C ILE A 48 13.79 -6.58 -3.64
N GLY A 49 12.96 -6.06 -2.73
CA GLY A 49 13.34 -5.79 -1.34
C GLY A 49 12.16 -5.91 -0.41
N ILE A 50 12.42 -6.47 0.78
CA ILE A 50 11.42 -6.56 1.84
C ILE A 50 12.09 -6.54 3.21
N SER A 51 11.41 -6.02 4.23
CA SER A 51 11.95 -5.97 5.60
C SER A 51 11.01 -6.57 6.64
N ASP A 52 11.59 -6.94 7.77
CA ASP A 52 10.88 -7.18 9.03
C ASP A 52 11.47 -6.31 10.16
N VAL A 53 11.12 -6.62 11.41
CA VAL A 53 11.62 -5.89 12.59
C VAL A 53 13.12 -6.11 12.84
N HIS A 54 13.74 -7.12 12.25
CA HIS A 54 15.13 -7.50 12.44
C HIS A 54 16.07 -6.94 11.37
N GLY A 55 15.52 -6.56 10.20
CA GLY A 55 16.30 -6.02 9.09
C GLY A 55 15.59 -6.16 7.76
N ALA A 56 16.33 -6.00 6.68
CA ALA A 56 15.82 -6.09 5.34
C ALA A 56 16.68 -7.00 4.46
N ILE A 57 16.05 -7.56 3.44
CA ILE A 57 16.69 -8.38 2.41
C ILE A 57 16.45 -7.77 1.03
N TYR A 58 17.48 -7.85 0.19
CA TYR A 58 17.47 -7.31 -1.16
C TYR A 58 18.01 -8.31 -2.18
N ASN A 59 17.29 -8.43 -3.30
CA ASN A 59 17.77 -9.14 -4.48
C ASN A 59 17.31 -8.40 -5.75
N PRO A 60 18.24 -7.80 -6.53
CA PRO A 60 17.88 -7.04 -7.73
C PRO A 60 17.19 -7.88 -8.80
N SER A 61 17.37 -9.20 -8.79
CA SER A 61 16.70 -10.15 -9.70
C SER A 61 15.32 -10.58 -9.24
N GLY A 62 14.91 -10.15 -8.04
CA GLY A 62 13.64 -10.51 -7.41
C GLY A 62 13.78 -11.59 -6.34
N LEU A 63 12.86 -11.55 -5.40
CA LEU A 63 12.73 -12.50 -4.28
C LEU A 63 11.60 -13.48 -4.60
N ASP A 64 11.83 -14.77 -4.39
CA ASP A 64 10.75 -15.77 -4.36
C ASP A 64 10.01 -15.65 -3.03
N MET A 65 8.83 -15.03 -3.07
CA MET A 65 8.06 -14.74 -1.87
C MET A 65 7.55 -16.00 -1.16
N GLY A 66 7.41 -17.12 -1.88
CA GLY A 66 7.09 -18.41 -1.27
C GLY A 66 8.25 -18.96 -0.45
N MET A 67 9.48 -18.83 -0.95
CA MET A 67 10.70 -19.24 -0.22
C MET A 67 10.96 -18.32 0.96
N VAL A 68 10.78 -17.00 0.82
CA VAL A 68 10.92 -16.03 1.92
C VAL A 68 9.91 -16.34 3.04
N ALA A 69 8.66 -16.60 2.70
CA ALA A 69 7.63 -16.96 3.67
C ALA A 69 7.94 -18.27 4.43
N ARG A 70 8.46 -19.27 3.73
CA ARG A 70 8.90 -20.53 4.37
C ARG A 70 10.05 -20.26 5.33
N HIS A 71 11.07 -19.53 4.89
CA HIS A 71 12.22 -19.17 5.73
C HIS A 71 11.75 -18.44 7.00
N GLN A 72 10.87 -17.44 6.89
CA GLN A 72 10.32 -16.77 8.05
C GLN A 72 9.57 -17.72 8.99
N SER A 73 8.79 -18.67 8.46
CA SER A 73 8.06 -19.62 9.31
C SER A 73 8.97 -20.59 10.07
N GLU A 74 10.15 -20.87 9.53
CA GLU A 74 11.14 -21.79 10.12
C GLU A 74 12.08 -21.06 11.10
N SER A 75 12.51 -19.83 10.78
CA SER A 75 13.52 -19.07 11.54
C SER A 75 12.92 -17.97 12.44
N GLY A 76 11.67 -17.56 12.19
CA GLY A 76 11.04 -16.44 12.88
C GLY A 76 11.37 -15.06 12.30
N THR A 77 12.23 -14.97 11.30
CA THR A 77 12.66 -13.73 10.65
C THR A 77 12.90 -13.96 9.17
N ILE A 78 12.93 -12.86 8.37
CA ILE A 78 13.40 -12.90 6.99
C ILE A 78 14.89 -12.61 6.86
N SER A 79 15.54 -12.13 7.93
CA SER A 79 16.97 -11.93 7.97
C SER A 79 17.70 -13.26 7.71
N ASP A 80 18.89 -13.19 7.19
CA ASP A 80 19.70 -14.35 6.83
C ASP A 80 19.10 -15.25 5.73
N PHE A 81 18.12 -14.76 4.97
CA PHE A 81 17.60 -15.49 3.81
C PHE A 81 18.72 -15.68 2.77
N PRO A 82 19.09 -16.94 2.43
CA PRO A 82 20.37 -17.24 1.77
C PRO A 82 20.47 -16.77 0.31
N GLN A 83 19.36 -16.35 -0.30
CA GLN A 83 19.29 -15.92 -1.71
C GLN A 83 19.14 -14.40 -1.86
N ALA A 84 19.46 -13.63 -0.81
CA ALA A 84 19.37 -12.20 -0.81
C ALA A 84 20.51 -11.56 -0.01
N GLU A 85 20.82 -10.33 -0.34
CA GLU A 85 21.73 -9.48 0.42
C GLU A 85 20.98 -8.92 1.64
N GLN A 86 21.62 -8.96 2.81
CA GLN A 86 21.09 -8.32 4.00
C GLN A 86 21.45 -6.83 3.98
N ILE A 87 20.43 -5.99 4.14
CA ILE A 87 20.58 -4.53 4.19
C ILE A 87 19.85 -3.96 5.40
N SER A 88 20.08 -2.68 5.70
CA SER A 88 19.32 -2.01 6.75
C SER A 88 17.89 -1.64 6.29
N ASN A 89 16.99 -1.40 7.26
CA ASN A 89 15.66 -0.87 6.97
C ASN A 89 15.70 0.52 6.31
N SER A 90 16.71 1.32 6.63
CA SER A 90 16.92 2.64 6.01
C SER A 90 17.33 2.49 4.54
N ASP A 91 18.29 1.60 4.25
CA ASP A 91 18.75 1.34 2.88
C ASP A 91 17.61 0.80 2.01
N LEU A 92 16.72 -0.03 2.60
CA LEU A 92 15.56 -0.57 1.89
C LEU A 92 14.66 0.54 1.33
N LEU A 93 14.36 1.56 2.14
CA LEU A 93 13.48 2.66 1.73
C LEU A 93 14.09 3.50 0.59
N GLU A 94 15.42 3.53 0.47
CA GLU A 94 16.16 4.30 -0.52
C GLU A 94 16.53 3.50 -1.78
N LEU A 95 16.06 2.25 -1.88
CA LEU A 95 16.25 1.43 -3.09
C LEU A 95 15.53 2.05 -4.29
N GLU A 96 16.15 1.98 -5.46
CA GLU A 96 15.51 2.34 -6.71
C GLU A 96 14.45 1.29 -7.10
N CYS A 97 13.20 1.72 -7.20
CA CYS A 97 12.06 0.85 -7.52
C CYS A 97 10.94 1.61 -8.23
N ASP A 98 10.02 0.89 -8.85
CA ASP A 98 8.80 1.48 -9.43
C ASP A 98 7.76 1.78 -8.35
N ILE A 99 7.62 0.89 -7.36
CA ILE A 99 6.65 0.99 -6.29
C ILE A 99 7.31 0.78 -4.94
N LEU A 100 7.15 1.72 -4.02
CA LEU A 100 7.53 1.61 -2.62
C LEU A 100 6.28 1.48 -1.75
N VAL A 101 6.24 0.46 -0.88
CA VAL A 101 5.10 0.17 0.00
C VAL A 101 5.54 0.14 1.46
N PRO A 102 5.48 1.26 2.18
CA PRO A 102 5.60 1.25 3.64
C PRO A 102 4.38 0.54 4.26
N ALA A 103 4.61 -0.62 4.91
CA ALA A 103 3.57 -1.49 5.45
C ALA A 103 3.85 -1.94 6.89
N ALA A 104 4.72 -1.22 7.63
CA ALA A 104 5.14 -1.57 8.98
C ALA A 104 4.59 -0.60 10.03
N ILE A 105 5.21 0.55 10.18
CA ILE A 105 4.95 1.55 11.23
C ILE A 105 4.79 2.94 10.63
N ASP A 106 4.36 3.88 11.47
CA ASP A 106 4.27 5.30 11.18
C ASP A 106 5.65 5.99 11.08
N ASP A 107 5.66 7.21 10.52
CA ASP A 107 6.80 8.14 10.46
C ASP A 107 8.14 7.54 9.98
N VAL A 108 8.09 6.62 9.01
CA VAL A 108 9.32 5.99 8.45
C VAL A 108 9.93 6.81 7.33
N ILE A 109 9.14 7.66 6.67
CA ILE A 109 9.61 8.63 5.67
C ILE A 109 9.41 10.02 6.24
N THR A 110 10.52 10.65 6.56
CA THR A 110 10.59 11.95 7.22
C THR A 110 11.35 12.96 6.35
N HIS A 111 11.43 14.21 6.78
CA HIS A 111 12.23 15.23 6.09
C HIS A 111 13.72 14.85 5.95
N GLU A 112 14.22 13.92 6.78
CA GLU A 112 15.62 13.50 6.76
C GLU A 112 15.95 12.58 5.61
N ASN A 113 15.00 11.70 5.21
CA ASN A 113 15.22 10.68 4.17
C ASN A 113 14.35 10.84 2.92
N ALA A 114 13.35 11.70 2.92
CA ALA A 114 12.44 11.89 1.79
C ALA A 114 13.17 12.22 0.48
N SER A 115 14.23 13.04 0.54
CA SER A 115 15.03 13.39 -0.63
C SER A 115 15.85 12.25 -1.24
N ASN A 116 16.00 11.14 -0.49
CA ASN A 116 16.72 9.95 -0.94
C ASN A 116 15.78 8.88 -1.56
N ILE A 117 14.47 9.07 -1.46
CA ILE A 117 13.49 8.12 -2.00
C ILE A 117 13.57 8.12 -3.53
N LYS A 118 13.69 6.91 -4.12
CA LYS A 118 13.92 6.70 -5.55
C LYS A 118 12.79 5.90 -6.21
N THR A 119 11.57 6.18 -5.82
CA THR A 119 10.38 5.59 -6.42
C THR A 119 9.57 6.62 -7.22
N LYS A 120 8.71 6.16 -8.11
CA LYS A 120 7.71 7.01 -8.76
C LYS A 120 6.34 6.93 -8.10
N LEU A 121 6.05 5.78 -7.46
CA LEU A 121 4.77 5.51 -6.82
C LEU A 121 5.02 5.01 -5.40
N LEU A 122 4.45 5.70 -4.41
CA LEU A 122 4.49 5.33 -3.02
C LEU A 122 3.07 5.01 -2.54
N LEU A 123 2.88 3.81 -1.96
CA LEU A 123 1.59 3.32 -1.47
C LEU A 123 1.64 3.19 0.05
N GLU A 124 0.95 4.06 0.76
CA GLU A 124 0.92 4.04 2.22
C GLU A 124 0.03 2.90 2.75
N ALA A 125 0.61 1.72 2.94
CA ALA A 125 -0.11 0.57 3.47
C ALA A 125 -0.14 0.52 5.01
N ALA A 126 0.84 1.14 5.69
CA ALA A 126 0.78 1.46 7.11
C ALA A 126 -0.04 2.74 7.35
N ASN A 127 -0.38 3.03 8.60
CA ASN A 127 -1.00 4.30 8.97
C ASN A 127 0.10 5.36 9.10
N HIS A 128 -0.09 6.51 8.44
CA HIS A 128 0.78 7.69 8.52
C HIS A 128 2.29 7.39 8.38
N PRO A 129 2.74 6.61 7.38
CA PRO A 129 4.15 6.26 7.24
C PRO A 129 4.99 7.41 6.70
N VAL A 130 4.37 8.41 6.07
CA VAL A 130 5.00 9.62 5.52
C VAL A 130 4.58 10.83 6.34
N THR A 131 5.56 11.54 6.90
CA THR A 131 5.29 12.78 7.65
C THR A 131 4.85 13.91 6.72
N PRO A 132 4.11 14.93 7.20
CA PRO A 132 3.68 16.06 6.37
C PRO A 132 4.84 16.78 5.66
N ALA A 133 5.97 16.99 6.34
CA ALA A 133 7.14 17.60 5.74
C ALA A 133 7.78 16.74 4.65
N ALA A 134 7.74 15.41 4.80
CA ALA A 134 8.20 14.47 3.77
C ALA A 134 7.27 14.45 2.56
N ASP A 135 5.96 14.53 2.78
CA ASP A 135 4.94 14.55 1.72
C ASP A 135 5.15 15.75 0.76
N GLU A 136 5.48 16.93 1.31
CA GLU A 136 5.84 18.13 0.53
C GLU A 136 7.10 17.87 -0.32
N ILE A 137 8.17 17.33 0.27
CA ILE A 137 9.42 17.01 -0.45
C ILE A 137 9.16 16.00 -1.57
N LEU A 138 8.43 14.92 -1.29
CA LEU A 138 8.09 13.88 -2.29
C LEU A 138 7.26 14.46 -3.43
N SER A 139 6.30 15.34 -3.12
CA SER A 139 5.49 16.04 -4.12
C SER A 139 6.35 16.92 -5.04
N ASP A 140 7.29 17.68 -4.48
CA ASP A 140 8.22 18.52 -5.24
C ASP A 140 9.16 17.68 -6.13
N MET A 141 9.49 16.46 -5.70
CA MET A 141 10.26 15.49 -6.49
C MET A 141 9.43 14.78 -7.58
N GLY A 142 8.11 14.99 -7.61
CA GLY A 142 7.22 14.35 -8.58
C GLY A 142 6.89 12.89 -8.24
N VAL A 143 7.06 12.48 -6.99
CA VAL A 143 6.63 11.17 -6.50
C VAL A 143 5.12 11.19 -6.27
N THR A 144 4.40 10.23 -6.86
CA THR A 144 2.98 10.05 -6.58
C THR A 144 2.81 9.30 -5.27
N VAL A 145 2.29 9.98 -4.25
CA VAL A 145 1.96 9.38 -2.95
C VAL A 145 0.46 9.07 -2.90
N LEU A 146 0.09 7.79 -2.84
CA LEU A 146 -1.28 7.38 -2.56
C LEU A 146 -1.45 7.21 -1.05
N PRO A 147 -2.36 7.98 -0.41
CA PRO A 147 -2.42 8.08 1.05
C PRO A 147 -3.03 6.84 1.71
N ASP A 148 -2.67 6.64 2.95
CA ASP A 148 -3.12 5.54 3.80
C ASP A 148 -4.64 5.40 3.87
N ILE A 149 -5.37 6.49 4.06
CA ILE A 149 -6.84 6.52 4.10
C ILE A 149 -7.50 5.85 2.86
N LEU A 150 -6.78 5.81 1.71
CA LEU A 150 -7.21 5.11 0.50
C LEU A 150 -6.59 3.71 0.46
N VAL A 151 -5.27 3.60 0.55
CA VAL A 151 -4.51 2.38 0.25
C VAL A 151 -4.77 1.26 1.25
N ASN A 152 -4.86 1.56 2.54
CA ASN A 152 -5.08 0.55 3.59
C ASN A 152 -6.55 0.32 3.94
N SER A 153 -7.49 1.00 3.27
CA SER A 153 -8.93 0.89 3.53
C SER A 153 -9.52 -0.50 3.31
N GLY A 154 -8.84 -1.36 2.53
CA GLY A 154 -9.32 -2.71 2.22
C GLY A 154 -9.61 -3.56 3.45
N GLY A 155 -8.80 -3.43 4.52
CA GLY A 155 -9.04 -4.13 5.78
C GLY A 155 -10.36 -3.74 6.44
N VAL A 156 -10.64 -2.44 6.51
CA VAL A 156 -11.89 -1.89 7.07
C VAL A 156 -13.10 -2.30 6.22
N ILE A 157 -12.99 -2.27 4.90
CA ILE A 157 -14.07 -2.69 3.99
C ILE A 157 -14.43 -4.16 4.22
N VAL A 158 -13.43 -5.04 4.29
CA VAL A 158 -13.67 -6.49 4.54
C VAL A 158 -14.21 -6.74 5.95
N SER A 159 -13.76 -6.01 6.96
CA SER A 159 -14.33 -6.07 8.32
C SER A 159 -15.80 -5.65 8.34
N TYR A 160 -16.19 -4.67 7.53
CA TYR A 160 -17.60 -4.30 7.36
C TYR A 160 -18.41 -5.42 6.69
N PHE A 161 -17.85 -6.10 5.70
CA PHE A 161 -18.50 -7.28 5.10
C PHE A 161 -18.68 -8.41 6.12
N GLU A 162 -17.66 -8.68 6.93
CA GLU A 162 -17.73 -9.67 8.00
C GLU A 162 -18.85 -9.33 8.99
N TRP A 163 -18.92 -8.09 9.45
CA TRP A 163 -19.99 -7.60 10.31
C TRP A 163 -21.38 -7.77 9.66
N THR A 164 -21.53 -7.44 8.39
CA THR A 164 -22.79 -7.60 7.64
C THR A 164 -23.20 -9.06 7.54
N GLN A 165 -22.27 -9.96 7.23
CA GLN A 165 -22.51 -11.41 7.16
C GLN A 165 -22.94 -11.97 8.53
N ASN A 166 -22.29 -11.53 9.60
CA ASN A 166 -22.63 -11.94 10.96
C ASN A 166 -24.06 -11.51 11.34
N LEU A 167 -24.49 -10.29 10.96
CA LEU A 167 -25.88 -9.84 11.19
C LEU A 167 -26.92 -10.61 10.38
N GLN A 168 -26.55 -11.08 9.19
CA GLN A 168 -27.43 -11.81 8.29
C GLN A 168 -27.41 -13.32 8.55
N GLU A 169 -26.50 -13.81 9.43
CA GLU A 169 -26.25 -15.23 9.68
C GLU A 169 -25.97 -16.02 8.38
N PHE A 170 -25.28 -15.38 7.44
CA PHE A 170 -24.98 -15.91 6.11
C PHE A 170 -23.54 -15.58 5.70
N SER A 171 -22.80 -16.59 5.23
CA SER A 171 -21.43 -16.45 4.77
C SER A 171 -21.35 -16.23 3.26
N TRP A 172 -20.49 -15.34 2.82
CA TRP A 172 -20.18 -15.12 1.42
C TRP A 172 -18.99 -15.98 1.02
N GLU A 173 -18.98 -16.42 -0.24
CA GLU A 173 -17.80 -17.02 -0.84
C GLU A 173 -16.68 -15.98 -0.97
N GLU A 174 -15.43 -16.43 -0.87
CA GLU A 174 -14.24 -15.56 -0.95
C GLU A 174 -14.20 -14.75 -2.27
N SER A 175 -14.61 -15.37 -3.39
CA SER A 175 -14.69 -14.70 -4.68
C SER A 175 -15.59 -13.46 -4.64
N ARG A 176 -16.77 -13.59 -4.01
CA ARG A 176 -17.70 -12.48 -3.82
C ARG A 176 -17.12 -11.37 -2.94
N VAL A 177 -16.46 -11.74 -1.84
CA VAL A 177 -15.79 -10.76 -0.98
C VAL A 177 -14.74 -9.98 -1.77
N ASN A 178 -13.94 -10.66 -2.58
CA ASN A 178 -12.89 -10.05 -3.39
C ASN A 178 -13.48 -9.17 -4.51
N GLU A 179 -14.56 -9.57 -5.16
CA GLU A 179 -15.25 -8.77 -6.19
C GLU A 179 -15.82 -7.48 -5.62
N GLU A 180 -16.52 -7.55 -4.48
CA GLU A 180 -17.08 -6.37 -3.82
C GLU A 180 -15.98 -5.44 -3.28
N LEU A 181 -14.91 -6.01 -2.72
CA LEU A 181 -13.73 -5.24 -2.29
C LEU A 181 -13.11 -4.51 -3.48
N HIS A 182 -12.87 -5.21 -4.58
CA HIS A 182 -12.28 -4.63 -5.80
C HIS A 182 -13.11 -3.44 -6.28
N LYS A 183 -14.42 -3.64 -6.43
CA LYS A 183 -15.33 -2.59 -6.88
C LYS A 183 -15.24 -1.34 -5.99
N ILE A 184 -15.40 -1.50 -4.67
CA ILE A 184 -15.42 -0.36 -3.75
C ILE A 184 -14.08 0.38 -3.75
N ILE A 185 -12.96 -0.35 -3.73
CA ILE A 185 -11.64 0.27 -3.60
C ILE A 185 -11.21 0.96 -4.90
N ILE A 186 -11.56 0.40 -6.06
CA ILE A 186 -11.26 1.01 -7.36
C ILE A 186 -12.19 2.21 -7.63
N ASP A 187 -13.45 2.14 -7.24
CA ASP A 187 -14.34 3.31 -7.32
C ASP A 187 -13.81 4.46 -6.46
N ALA A 188 -13.33 4.17 -5.23
CA ALA A 188 -12.72 5.18 -4.37
C ALA A 188 -11.41 5.74 -4.96
N TYR A 189 -10.55 4.89 -5.51
CA TYR A 189 -9.33 5.31 -6.18
C TYR A 189 -9.63 6.27 -7.34
N LYS A 190 -10.57 5.92 -8.21
CA LYS A 190 -10.98 6.74 -9.36
C LYS A 190 -11.59 8.08 -8.92
N GLU A 191 -12.38 8.10 -7.86
CA GLU A 191 -12.94 9.35 -7.31
C GLU A 191 -11.82 10.29 -6.83
N VAL A 192 -10.83 9.74 -6.10
CA VAL A 192 -9.67 10.51 -5.63
C VAL A 192 -8.85 11.03 -6.81
N THR A 193 -8.49 10.18 -7.77
CA THR A 193 -7.67 10.55 -8.94
C THR A 193 -8.37 11.60 -9.82
N ASN A 194 -9.69 11.46 -10.04
CA ASN A 194 -10.47 12.45 -10.76
C ASN A 194 -10.45 13.81 -10.05
N LYS A 195 -10.57 13.83 -8.72
CA LYS A 195 -10.51 15.07 -7.95
C LYS A 195 -9.12 15.71 -8.02
N VAL A 196 -8.05 14.92 -7.92
CA VAL A 196 -6.66 15.39 -8.12
C VAL A 196 -6.52 16.11 -9.45
N SER A 197 -7.00 15.49 -10.53
CA SER A 197 -6.90 16.04 -11.89
C SER A 197 -7.73 17.33 -12.07
N THR A 198 -8.92 17.39 -11.47
CA THR A 198 -9.84 18.51 -11.59
C THR A 198 -9.37 19.71 -10.77
N ASP A 199 -9.01 19.49 -9.51
CA ASP A 199 -8.74 20.55 -8.53
C ASP A 199 -7.24 20.89 -8.44
N ARG A 200 -6.38 20.08 -9.08
CA ARG A 200 -4.90 20.21 -9.09
C ARG A 200 -4.30 20.19 -7.67
N ILE A 201 -4.77 19.27 -6.86
CA ILE A 201 -4.34 19.02 -5.49
C ILE A 201 -3.67 17.65 -5.38
N THR A 202 -3.04 17.35 -4.22
CA THR A 202 -2.42 16.04 -3.99
C THR A 202 -3.48 14.95 -3.76
N HIS A 203 -3.11 13.68 -3.93
CA HIS A 203 -4.00 12.56 -3.63
C HIS A 203 -4.43 12.55 -2.16
N ARG A 204 -3.54 12.95 -1.25
CA ARG A 204 -3.85 13.10 0.18
C ARG A 204 -4.93 14.15 0.40
N GLN A 205 -4.76 15.34 -0.15
CA GLN A 205 -5.76 16.42 -0.05
C GLN A 205 -7.10 15.98 -0.61
N ALA A 206 -7.10 15.38 -1.82
CA ALA A 206 -8.32 14.89 -2.46
C ALA A 206 -9.05 13.85 -1.60
N ALA A 207 -8.33 12.85 -1.07
CA ALA A 207 -8.90 11.79 -0.24
C ALA A 207 -9.50 12.34 1.06
N PHE A 208 -8.79 13.26 1.74
CA PHE A 208 -9.31 13.89 2.94
C PHE A 208 -10.53 14.77 2.68
N GLU A 209 -10.53 15.58 1.61
CA GLU A 209 -11.68 16.41 1.26
C GLU A 209 -12.93 15.57 0.94
N ILE A 210 -12.78 14.47 0.17
CA ILE A 210 -13.87 13.54 -0.11
C ILE A 210 -14.40 12.93 1.20
N GLY A 211 -13.52 12.47 2.06
CA GLY A 211 -13.88 11.88 3.36
C GLY A 211 -14.62 12.87 4.26
N LEU A 212 -14.10 14.08 4.39
CA LEU A 212 -14.74 15.15 5.20
C LEU A 212 -16.09 15.56 4.64
N GLN A 213 -16.22 15.70 3.32
CA GLN A 213 -17.50 16.03 2.67
C GLN A 213 -18.57 14.97 2.94
N ARG A 214 -18.22 13.68 2.87
CA ARG A 214 -19.13 12.57 3.18
C ARG A 214 -19.60 12.61 4.64
N VAL A 215 -18.69 12.81 5.58
CA VAL A 215 -19.02 12.92 7.01
C VAL A 215 -19.87 14.13 7.28
N ALA A 216 -19.51 15.31 6.76
CA ALA A 216 -20.27 16.55 6.92
C ALA A 216 -21.70 16.42 6.39
N HIS A 217 -21.87 15.80 5.21
CA HIS A 217 -23.19 15.56 4.62
C HIS A 217 -24.08 14.68 5.53
N VAL A 218 -23.52 13.60 6.08
CA VAL A 218 -24.27 12.74 7.00
C VAL A 218 -24.65 13.47 8.29
N VAL A 219 -23.75 14.31 8.84
CA VAL A 219 -24.03 15.12 10.03
C VAL A 219 -25.17 16.10 9.77
N GLN A 220 -25.17 16.78 8.61
CA GLN A 220 -26.27 17.68 8.20
C GLN A 220 -27.60 16.94 8.08
N LEU A 221 -27.62 15.75 7.42
CA LEU A 221 -28.84 14.95 7.28
C LEU A 221 -29.40 14.49 8.63
N ARG A 222 -28.56 14.28 9.64
CA ARG A 222 -28.97 13.92 11.00
C ARG A 222 -29.44 15.10 11.84
N GLY A 223 -29.30 16.34 11.36
CA GLY A 223 -29.77 17.54 12.03
C GLY A 223 -28.95 17.95 13.25
N PHE A 224 -27.66 17.60 13.30
CA PHE A 224 -26.72 18.00 14.35
C PHE A 224 -26.05 19.36 14.13
N VAL A 225 -26.34 20.03 13.01
CA VAL A 225 -25.86 21.36 12.65
C VAL A 225 -27.01 22.20 12.13
#